data_905af0fd8b65e23c7038f0295648339e
#
_entry.id   905af0fd8b65e23c7038f0295648339e
#
_cell.length_a   1.000
_cell.length_b   1.000
_cell.length_c   1.000
_cell.angle_alpha   90.00
_cell.angle_beta   90.00
_cell.angle_gamma   90.00
#
_symmetry.space_group_name_H-M   'P 1'
#
loop_
_entity.id
_entity.type
_entity.pdbx_description
1 polymer ?
#
loop_
_entity_poly.entity_id
_entity_poly.type
_entity_poly.pdbx_seq_one_letter_code
_entity_poly.pdbx_strand_id
1 'polypeptide(L)'
;MTGRWGARPVAALAAFPIALTYGLLTGMGLPALRATLMLAFFTLALVIQREKDLLNSLLLAAFLILSFHPEALFSASFQLSFIGVVALVWILPILPVVRILQPQDGQDQRLRRLGYRLYQFICASLILSLFTAPVVLYHFHRLTPLGMITNLLAVPLVGFVVLPAGLLALCLLPVSTLLAGFLLTLGTLGLKLVVLLAAKLGGLSWATFWPGTPRVWQVGLAYILLLVPFTRTSRWLRTSLITAGCLALVGSWLIPSHILSPQSHLRVTYLDVGQGNSAVVELPDRGAMLIDGGGFYGGSFDVGQHVVAPYLWHRGIRRLDAVVLSHAHPDHFKGLSFVARHFPIKQFWTPHVSKYDPDFADLINRLAQKKVVCLGPQELPTRQNIKGVVVQILHPPPDFHPGHKIPTNRELNNLSLVVRLSYKEVSFLFPGDIEKEVEYRLANQPLHEPVDVMLVPHHGSRTSSSLRFLHWLQPRIAVFSVGFDNPFH
;
A
#
# COMPACT_ATOMS: atom_id res chain seq x y z
N MET A 1 -33.72 32.47 37.53
CA MET A 1 -32.98 31.31 37.06
C MET A 1 -31.77 31.78 36.27
N THR A 2 -30.69 32.11 36.93
CA THR A 2 -29.42 32.51 36.32
C THR A 2 -28.60 31.24 36.10
N GLY A 3 -28.78 30.58 34.96
CA GLY A 3 -27.97 29.43 34.57
C GLY A 3 -26.54 29.86 34.28
N ARG A 4 -25.67 29.80 35.30
CA ARG A 4 -24.21 29.89 35.09
C ARG A 4 -23.76 28.70 34.31
N TRP A 5 -23.55 28.89 33.03
CA TRP A 5 -22.83 27.90 32.22
C TRP A 5 -21.46 27.68 32.86
N GLY A 6 -21.19 26.47 33.30
CA GLY A 6 -19.89 26.13 33.88
C GLY A 6 -18.77 26.37 32.87
N ALA A 7 -17.54 26.53 33.30
CA ALA A 7 -16.38 26.81 32.43
C ALA A 7 -16.20 25.76 31.32
N ARG A 8 -16.62 24.51 31.52
CA ARG A 8 -16.47 23.41 30.58
C ARG A 8 -17.28 23.56 29.28
N PRO A 9 -18.61 23.86 29.30
CA PRO A 9 -19.37 24.12 28.08
C PRO A 9 -18.84 25.32 27.28
N VAL A 10 -18.44 26.41 27.98
CA VAL A 10 -17.88 27.58 27.31
C VAL A 10 -16.56 27.27 26.61
N ALA A 11 -15.66 26.53 27.27
CA ALA A 11 -14.39 26.12 26.68
C ALA A 11 -14.62 25.18 25.45
N ALA A 12 -15.59 24.26 25.53
CA ALA A 12 -15.91 23.36 24.40
C ALA A 12 -16.50 24.12 23.19
N LEU A 13 -17.41 25.10 23.48
CA LEU A 13 -17.97 25.97 22.43
C LEU A 13 -16.90 26.86 21.78
N ALA A 14 -15.90 27.32 22.51
CA ALA A 14 -14.79 28.09 21.96
C ALA A 14 -13.79 27.20 21.16
N ALA A 15 -13.57 25.96 21.59
CA ALA A 15 -12.66 25.05 20.94
C ALA A 15 -13.24 24.47 19.61
N PHE A 16 -14.56 24.30 19.53
CA PHE A 16 -15.22 23.66 18.36
C PHE A 16 -15.00 24.43 17.05
N PRO A 17 -15.21 25.77 16.97
CA PRO A 17 -14.93 26.50 15.72
C PRO A 17 -13.47 26.40 15.28
N ILE A 18 -12.53 26.42 16.24
CA ILE A 18 -11.09 26.28 15.93
C ILE A 18 -10.81 24.89 15.30
N ALA A 19 -11.34 23.82 15.90
CA ALA A 19 -11.19 22.46 15.38
C ALA A 19 -11.88 22.29 14.02
N LEU A 20 -13.06 22.88 13.84
CA LEU A 20 -13.78 22.86 12.55
C LEU A 20 -12.98 23.59 11.47
N THR A 21 -12.49 24.79 11.76
CA THR A 21 -11.65 25.56 10.82
C THR A 21 -10.40 24.79 10.42
N TYR A 22 -9.72 24.18 11.41
CA TYR A 22 -8.56 23.34 11.14
C TYR A 22 -8.92 22.13 10.25
N GLY A 23 -10.04 21.45 10.55
CA GLY A 23 -10.55 20.35 9.74
C GLY A 23 -10.81 20.75 8.28
N LEU A 24 -11.46 21.92 8.08
CA LEU A 24 -11.72 22.47 6.73
C LEU A 24 -10.43 22.82 5.99
N LEU A 25 -9.47 23.47 6.66
CA LEU A 25 -8.17 23.80 6.07
C LEU A 25 -7.36 22.57 5.67
N THR A 26 -7.52 21.44 6.37
CA THR A 26 -6.83 20.18 6.06
C THR A 26 -7.58 19.29 5.05
N GLY A 27 -8.66 19.80 4.42
CA GLY A 27 -9.45 19.07 3.43
C GLY A 27 -10.45 18.08 4.02
N MET A 28 -10.74 18.13 5.32
CA MET A 28 -11.78 17.33 6.01
C MET A 28 -11.72 15.81 5.71
N GLY A 29 -10.52 15.23 5.62
CA GLY A 29 -10.37 13.78 5.45
C GLY A 29 -11.14 12.98 6.53
N LEU A 30 -11.46 11.71 6.28
CA LEU A 30 -12.30 10.87 7.17
C LEU A 30 -11.89 10.90 8.66
N PRO A 31 -10.59 10.87 9.05
CA PRO A 31 -10.19 11.01 10.45
C PRO A 31 -10.50 12.37 11.04
N ALA A 32 -10.32 13.46 10.28
CA ALA A 32 -10.63 14.82 10.69
C ALA A 32 -12.14 15.03 10.83
N LEU A 33 -12.92 14.54 9.86
CA LEU A 33 -14.39 14.57 9.89
C LEU A 33 -14.93 13.84 11.12
N ARG A 34 -14.43 12.61 11.39
CA ARG A 34 -14.80 11.87 12.59
C ARG A 34 -14.48 12.64 13.87
N ALA A 35 -13.28 13.19 14.00
CA ALA A 35 -12.87 13.94 15.18
C ALA A 35 -13.73 15.19 15.37
N THR A 36 -14.04 15.90 14.30
CA THR A 36 -14.91 17.09 14.30
C THR A 36 -16.34 16.75 14.71
N LEU A 37 -16.92 15.66 14.15
CA LEU A 37 -18.27 15.19 14.53
C LEU A 37 -18.31 14.75 16.01
N MET A 38 -17.34 13.98 16.47
CA MET A 38 -17.27 13.58 17.89
C MET A 38 -17.16 14.78 18.82
N LEU A 39 -16.35 15.79 18.45
CA LEU A 39 -16.24 17.02 19.22
C LEU A 39 -17.55 17.82 19.21
N ALA A 40 -18.24 17.85 18.06
CA ALA A 40 -19.56 18.48 17.96
C ALA A 40 -20.58 17.82 18.90
N PHE A 41 -20.67 16.48 18.89
CA PHE A 41 -21.59 15.74 19.76
C PHE A 41 -21.20 15.87 21.23
N PHE A 42 -19.92 15.84 21.55
CA PHE A 42 -19.44 16.08 22.90
C PHE A 42 -19.79 17.48 23.38
N THR A 43 -19.58 18.51 22.56
CA THR A 43 -19.93 19.90 22.86
C THR A 43 -21.45 20.05 23.06
N LEU A 44 -22.25 19.45 22.17
CA LEU A 44 -23.69 19.45 22.27
C LEU A 44 -24.17 18.81 23.60
N ALA A 45 -23.62 17.59 23.91
CA ALA A 45 -23.96 16.93 25.19
C ALA A 45 -23.63 17.77 26.40
N LEU A 46 -22.52 18.52 26.38
CA LEU A 46 -22.17 19.50 27.45
C LEU A 46 -23.17 20.63 27.55
N VAL A 47 -23.60 21.18 26.41
CA VAL A 47 -24.55 22.31 26.36
C VAL A 47 -25.94 21.91 26.87
N ILE A 48 -26.42 20.73 26.45
CA ILE A 48 -27.74 20.20 26.88
C ILE A 48 -27.68 19.45 28.22
N GLN A 49 -26.54 19.49 28.91
CA GLN A 49 -26.32 18.84 30.22
C GLN A 49 -26.64 17.34 30.24
N ARG A 50 -26.43 16.63 29.15
CA ARG A 50 -26.57 15.18 29.06
C ARG A 50 -25.28 14.47 29.44
N GLU A 51 -25.41 13.19 29.82
CA GLU A 51 -24.26 12.33 30.07
C GLU A 51 -23.38 12.21 28.85
N LYS A 52 -22.06 12.20 29.07
CA LYS A 52 -21.04 12.12 28.03
C LYS A 52 -20.73 10.68 27.78
N ASP A 53 -21.30 10.12 26.74
CA ASP A 53 -20.98 8.79 26.28
C ASP A 53 -20.13 8.88 24.99
N LEU A 54 -18.84 8.58 25.14
CA LEU A 54 -17.91 8.59 24.01
C LEU A 54 -18.24 7.52 22.96
N LEU A 55 -18.81 6.38 23.39
CA LEU A 55 -19.18 5.31 22.49
C LEU A 55 -20.39 5.73 21.64
N ASN A 56 -21.41 6.30 22.26
CA ASN A 56 -22.57 6.81 21.53
C ASN A 56 -22.19 7.93 20.55
N SER A 57 -21.27 8.82 20.95
CA SER A 57 -20.75 9.85 20.06
C SER A 57 -19.99 9.27 18.87
N LEU A 58 -19.22 8.19 19.10
CA LEU A 58 -18.50 7.48 18.06
C LEU A 58 -19.46 6.77 17.08
N LEU A 59 -20.48 6.09 17.62
CA LEU A 59 -21.48 5.38 16.80
C LEU A 59 -22.31 6.36 15.97
N LEU A 60 -22.68 7.51 16.54
CA LEU A 60 -23.41 8.55 15.82
C LEU A 60 -22.56 9.17 14.70
N ALA A 61 -21.26 9.41 14.98
CA ALA A 61 -20.34 9.85 13.93
C ALA A 61 -20.19 8.81 12.82
N ALA A 62 -20.09 7.51 13.16
CA ALA A 62 -20.06 6.44 12.18
C ALA A 62 -21.33 6.41 11.32
N PHE A 63 -22.50 6.48 11.97
CA PHE A 63 -23.79 6.50 11.31
C PHE A 63 -23.90 7.64 10.30
N LEU A 64 -23.54 8.85 10.71
CA LEU A 64 -23.59 10.02 9.81
C LEU A 64 -22.62 9.87 8.64
N ILE A 65 -21.35 9.48 8.89
CA ILE A 65 -20.39 9.29 7.81
C ILE A 65 -20.90 8.26 6.80
N LEU A 66 -21.38 7.10 7.27
CA LEU A 66 -21.83 6.02 6.41
C LEU A 66 -23.16 6.32 5.70
N SER A 67 -23.98 7.23 6.25
CA SER A 67 -25.21 7.69 5.58
C SER A 67 -24.91 8.53 4.34
N PHE A 68 -23.79 9.27 4.32
CA PHE A 68 -23.39 10.12 3.18
C PHE A 68 -22.33 9.46 2.31
N HIS A 69 -21.48 8.60 2.90
CA HIS A 69 -20.34 7.94 2.27
C HIS A 69 -20.30 6.46 2.67
N PRO A 70 -21.22 5.61 2.17
CA PRO A 70 -21.26 4.18 2.55
C PRO A 70 -19.99 3.42 2.17
N GLU A 71 -19.29 3.83 1.11
CA GLU A 71 -18.01 3.28 0.67
C GLU A 71 -16.89 3.47 1.69
N ALA A 72 -17.00 4.47 2.58
CA ALA A 72 -16.02 4.74 3.63
C ALA A 72 -15.80 3.53 4.56
N LEU A 73 -16.83 2.66 4.72
CA LEU A 73 -16.73 1.44 5.52
C LEU A 73 -15.55 0.56 5.11
N PHE A 74 -15.21 0.52 3.83
CA PHE A 74 -14.13 -0.28 3.26
C PHE A 74 -12.78 0.46 3.21
N SER A 75 -12.74 1.73 3.59
CA SER A 75 -11.50 2.51 3.60
C SER A 75 -10.64 2.21 4.82
N ALA A 76 -9.31 2.13 4.63
CA ALA A 76 -8.35 2.00 5.72
C ALA A 76 -8.49 3.13 6.74
N SER A 77 -8.72 4.36 6.27
CA SER A 77 -8.87 5.57 7.08
C SER A 77 -10.03 5.47 8.07
N PHE A 78 -11.20 5.00 7.61
CA PHE A 78 -12.36 4.80 8.47
C PHE A 78 -12.09 3.69 9.47
N GLN A 79 -11.70 2.51 9.00
CA GLN A 79 -11.51 1.32 9.84
C GLN A 79 -10.46 1.55 10.94
N LEU A 80 -9.26 2.05 10.59
CA LEU A 80 -8.20 2.31 11.57
C LEU A 80 -8.61 3.36 12.60
N SER A 81 -9.31 4.40 12.15
CA SER A 81 -9.75 5.48 13.01
C SER A 81 -10.78 5.02 14.06
N PHE A 82 -11.79 4.25 13.62
CA PHE A 82 -12.83 3.76 14.52
C PHE A 82 -12.33 2.65 15.45
N ILE A 83 -11.57 1.67 14.93
CA ILE A 83 -10.95 0.62 15.73
C ILE A 83 -10.02 1.21 16.79
N GLY A 84 -9.22 2.22 16.42
CA GLY A 84 -8.32 2.88 17.36
C GLY A 84 -9.06 3.53 18.54
N VAL A 85 -10.17 4.22 18.29
CA VAL A 85 -10.97 4.80 19.36
C VAL A 85 -11.65 3.73 20.21
N VAL A 86 -12.25 2.71 19.61
CA VAL A 86 -12.85 1.58 20.35
C VAL A 86 -11.81 0.90 21.23
N ALA A 87 -10.60 0.66 20.72
CA ALA A 87 -9.52 0.04 21.48
C ALA A 87 -9.13 0.89 22.71
N LEU A 88 -9.03 2.20 22.55
CA LEU A 88 -8.65 3.10 23.65
C LEU A 88 -9.77 3.33 24.64
N VAL A 89 -11.02 3.50 24.19
CA VAL A 89 -12.16 3.85 25.05
C VAL A 89 -12.72 2.63 25.76
N TRP A 90 -12.74 1.48 25.09
CA TRP A 90 -13.44 0.29 25.60
C TRP A 90 -12.49 -0.78 26.13
N ILE A 91 -11.40 -1.08 25.41
CA ILE A 91 -10.48 -2.15 25.77
C ILE A 91 -9.47 -1.73 26.85
N LEU A 92 -8.86 -0.56 26.71
CA LEU A 92 -7.83 -0.10 27.64
C LEU A 92 -8.32 -0.04 29.11
N PRO A 93 -9.53 0.48 29.43
CA PRO A 93 -9.99 0.56 30.83
C PRO A 93 -10.31 -0.80 31.47
N ILE A 94 -10.60 -1.85 30.69
CA ILE A 94 -10.92 -3.17 31.23
C ILE A 94 -9.68 -4.03 31.47
N LEU A 95 -8.48 -3.58 31.09
CA LEU A 95 -7.25 -4.28 31.38
C LEU A 95 -7.02 -4.40 32.89
N PRO A 96 -6.84 -5.63 33.43
CA PRO A 96 -6.62 -5.83 34.87
C PRO A 96 -5.44 -5.03 35.41
N VAL A 97 -4.36 -4.96 34.64
CA VAL A 97 -3.11 -4.30 35.05
C VAL A 97 -3.31 -2.77 35.18
N VAL A 98 -4.15 -2.16 34.32
CA VAL A 98 -4.47 -0.72 34.42
C VAL A 98 -5.26 -0.43 35.67
N ARG A 99 -6.13 -1.37 36.11
CA ARG A 99 -6.92 -1.24 37.36
C ARG A 99 -6.09 -1.46 38.62
N ILE A 100 -5.18 -2.46 38.62
CA ILE A 100 -4.38 -2.84 39.77
C ILE A 100 -3.37 -1.75 40.17
N LEU A 101 -2.78 -1.07 39.18
CA LEU A 101 -1.77 -0.04 39.42
C LEU A 101 -2.35 1.34 39.66
N GLN A 102 -3.67 1.49 39.80
CA GLN A 102 -4.31 2.74 40.05
C GLN A 102 -3.89 3.27 41.43
N PRO A 103 -3.33 4.48 41.57
CA PRO A 103 -2.91 5.02 42.86
C PRO A 103 -4.10 5.19 43.82
N GLN A 104 -3.99 4.66 45.03
CA GLN A 104 -4.96 4.88 46.08
C GLN A 104 -4.67 6.22 46.80
N ASP A 105 -5.70 6.89 47.28
CA ASP A 105 -5.54 8.20 47.92
C ASP A 105 -4.77 8.08 49.24
N GLY A 106 -3.74 8.88 49.45
CA GLY A 106 -3.12 9.08 50.78
C GLY A 106 -1.59 9.07 50.90
N GLN A 107 -0.79 8.72 49.88
CA GLN A 107 0.69 8.70 50.01
C GLN A 107 1.40 9.50 48.92
N ASP A 108 2.72 9.78 49.14
CA ASP A 108 3.59 10.63 48.30
C ASP A 108 3.43 10.32 46.79
N GLN A 109 2.58 11.13 46.13
CA GLN A 109 1.79 10.64 44.98
C GLN A 109 2.31 11.09 43.62
N ARG A 110 3.26 12.03 43.56
CA ARG A 110 3.67 12.60 42.24
C ARG A 110 4.41 11.61 41.39
N LEU A 111 5.39 10.92 41.93
CA LEU A 111 6.18 9.91 41.21
C LEU A 111 5.35 8.70 40.82
N ARG A 112 4.49 8.22 41.73
CA ARG A 112 3.58 7.09 41.44
C ARG A 112 2.55 7.45 40.39
N ARG A 113 1.98 8.66 40.43
CA ARG A 113 1.05 9.16 39.40
C ARG A 113 1.73 9.31 38.05
N LEU A 114 2.98 9.82 38.01
CA LEU A 114 3.76 9.89 36.77
C LEU A 114 4.06 8.52 36.19
N GLY A 115 4.52 7.59 37.03
CA GLY A 115 4.75 6.19 36.62
C GLY A 115 3.49 5.50 36.08
N TYR A 116 2.34 5.73 36.75
CA TYR A 116 1.05 5.21 36.31
C TYR A 116 0.62 5.82 34.96
N ARG A 117 0.78 7.11 34.74
CA ARG A 117 0.47 7.76 33.46
C ARG A 117 1.37 7.24 32.33
N LEU A 118 2.66 7.07 32.60
CA LEU A 118 3.60 6.50 31.65
C LEU A 118 3.21 5.07 31.29
N TYR A 119 2.87 4.26 32.29
CA TYR A 119 2.39 2.92 32.11
C TYR A 119 1.08 2.85 31.28
N GLN A 120 0.09 3.71 31.59
CA GLN A 120 -1.15 3.81 30.80
C GLN A 120 -0.84 4.18 29.34
N PHE A 121 0.10 5.09 29.12
CA PHE A 121 0.51 5.49 27.78
C PHE A 121 1.16 4.32 27.00
N ILE A 122 2.01 3.53 27.65
CA ILE A 122 2.60 2.33 27.06
C ILE A 122 1.51 1.32 26.71
N CYS A 123 0.60 1.02 27.65
CA CYS A 123 -0.53 0.12 27.40
C CYS A 123 -1.43 0.63 26.27
N ALA A 124 -1.73 1.93 26.21
CA ALA A 124 -2.51 2.54 25.15
C ALA A 124 -1.84 2.35 23.77
N SER A 125 -0.54 2.61 23.69
CA SER A 125 0.24 2.44 22.47
C SER A 125 0.27 0.99 21.99
N LEU A 126 0.46 0.04 22.92
CA LEU A 126 0.48 -1.40 22.59
C LEU A 126 -0.90 -1.89 22.13
N ILE A 127 -1.97 -1.53 22.84
CA ILE A 127 -3.34 -1.91 22.46
C ILE A 127 -3.72 -1.32 21.11
N LEU A 128 -3.45 -0.04 20.92
CA LEU A 128 -3.72 0.62 19.65
C LEU A 128 -3.02 -0.10 18.49
N SER A 129 -1.74 -0.38 18.65
CA SER A 129 -0.96 -1.10 17.62
C SER A 129 -1.48 -2.51 17.39
N LEU A 130 -1.84 -3.24 18.45
CA LEU A 130 -2.32 -4.61 18.36
C LEU A 130 -3.71 -4.69 17.70
N PHE A 131 -4.63 -3.81 18.07
CA PHE A 131 -5.99 -3.81 17.51
C PHE A 131 -6.04 -3.25 16.08
N THR A 132 -5.13 -2.36 15.71
CA THR A 132 -5.04 -1.86 14.34
C THR A 132 -4.26 -2.81 13.41
N ALA A 133 -3.39 -3.70 13.94
CA ALA A 133 -2.52 -4.57 13.16
C ALA A 133 -3.26 -5.41 12.09
N PRO A 134 -4.43 -6.07 12.36
CA PRO A 134 -5.12 -6.85 11.34
C PRO A 134 -5.56 -6.01 10.15
N VAL A 135 -6.07 -4.79 10.38
CA VAL A 135 -6.49 -3.87 9.32
C VAL A 135 -5.28 -3.27 8.59
N VAL A 136 -4.21 -2.93 9.33
CA VAL A 136 -2.94 -2.47 8.72
C VAL A 136 -2.40 -3.56 7.79
N LEU A 137 -2.39 -4.80 8.23
CA LEU A 137 -1.93 -5.90 7.40
C LEU A 137 -2.82 -6.13 6.17
N TYR A 138 -4.13 -6.00 6.32
CA TYR A 138 -5.08 -6.16 5.22
C TYR A 138 -4.92 -5.10 4.13
N HIS A 139 -4.78 -3.82 4.51
CA HIS A 139 -4.71 -2.70 3.55
C HIS A 139 -3.30 -2.39 3.08
N PHE A 140 -2.29 -2.56 3.94
CA PHE A 140 -0.91 -2.15 3.62
C PHE A 140 0.03 -3.34 3.42
N HIS A 141 -0.45 -4.58 3.61
CA HIS A 141 0.29 -5.83 3.37
C HIS A 141 1.59 -5.98 4.17
N ARG A 142 1.76 -5.16 5.21
CA ARG A 142 2.98 -5.11 6.02
C ARG A 142 2.67 -5.08 7.52
N LEU A 143 3.59 -5.64 8.30
CA LEU A 143 3.65 -5.49 9.74
C LEU A 143 4.95 -4.82 10.13
N THR A 144 4.88 -3.84 11.02
CA THR A 144 6.03 -3.06 11.51
C THR A 144 6.13 -3.16 13.03
N PRO A 145 6.69 -4.27 13.57
CA PRO A 145 6.77 -4.45 15.03
C PRO A 145 7.49 -3.30 15.74
N LEU A 146 8.54 -2.75 15.11
CA LEU A 146 9.27 -1.59 15.63
C LEU A 146 8.44 -0.29 15.59
N GLY A 147 7.34 -0.26 14.84
CA GLY A 147 6.40 0.86 14.82
C GLY A 147 5.81 1.15 16.21
N MET A 148 5.62 0.11 17.05
CA MET A 148 5.18 0.28 18.43
C MET A 148 6.18 1.11 19.25
N ILE A 149 7.49 0.82 19.12
CA ILE A 149 8.56 1.54 19.80
C ILE A 149 8.69 2.97 19.25
N THR A 150 8.63 3.09 17.93
CA THR A 150 8.68 4.39 17.25
C THR A 150 7.51 5.28 17.73
N ASN A 151 6.29 4.74 17.78
CA ASN A 151 5.10 5.46 18.24
C ASN A 151 5.19 5.88 19.71
N LEU A 152 5.79 5.05 20.57
CA LEU A 152 6.00 5.38 21.98
C LEU A 152 6.85 6.65 22.18
N LEU A 153 7.76 6.92 21.26
CA LEU A 153 8.63 8.10 21.29
C LEU A 153 8.08 9.24 20.42
N ALA A 154 7.59 8.93 19.22
CA ALA A 154 7.13 9.94 18.27
C ALA A 154 5.84 10.62 18.70
N VAL A 155 4.87 9.87 19.24
CA VAL A 155 3.56 10.43 19.62
C VAL A 155 3.68 11.51 20.71
N PRO A 156 4.42 11.32 21.83
CA PRO A 156 4.64 12.41 22.79
C PRO A 156 5.40 13.58 22.17
N LEU A 157 6.43 13.32 21.39
CA LEU A 157 7.24 14.38 20.81
C LEU A 157 6.44 15.25 19.85
N VAL A 158 5.64 14.61 18.99
CA VAL A 158 4.74 15.32 18.07
C VAL A 158 3.62 16.03 18.85
N GLY A 159 2.96 15.34 19.78
CA GLY A 159 1.81 15.88 20.50
C GLY A 159 2.14 16.98 21.49
N PHE A 160 3.30 16.95 22.16
CA PHE A 160 3.65 17.93 23.20
C PHE A 160 4.69 18.97 22.78
N VAL A 161 5.43 18.72 21.70
CA VAL A 161 6.47 19.64 21.23
C VAL A 161 6.17 20.18 19.85
N VAL A 162 6.09 19.31 18.84
CA VAL A 162 6.01 19.73 17.42
C VAL A 162 4.70 20.48 17.16
N LEU A 163 3.57 19.86 17.49
CA LEU A 163 2.25 20.44 17.20
C LEU A 163 1.99 21.73 18.02
N PRO A 164 2.21 21.78 19.34
CA PRO A 164 2.04 23.00 20.09
C PRO A 164 2.99 24.13 19.63
N ALA A 165 4.24 23.82 19.35
CA ALA A 165 5.19 24.80 18.84
C ALA A 165 4.75 25.38 17.48
N GLY A 166 4.27 24.54 16.56
CA GLY A 166 3.75 24.98 15.26
C GLY A 166 2.50 25.86 15.40
N LEU A 167 1.53 25.46 16.22
CA LEU A 167 0.31 26.23 16.45
C LEU A 167 0.58 27.58 17.15
N LEU A 168 1.45 27.58 18.16
CA LEU A 168 1.84 28.81 18.86
C LEU A 168 2.63 29.74 17.93
N ALA A 169 3.51 29.19 17.09
CA ALA A 169 4.23 29.98 16.09
C ALA A 169 3.26 30.66 15.11
N LEU A 170 2.23 29.95 14.65
CA LEU A 170 1.21 30.52 13.76
C LEU A 170 0.45 31.67 14.44
N CYS A 171 0.08 31.51 15.71
CA CYS A 171 -0.59 32.56 16.48
C CYS A 171 0.31 33.78 16.76
N LEU A 172 1.62 33.55 16.95
CA LEU A 172 2.57 34.63 17.27
C LEU A 172 3.17 35.30 16.04
N LEU A 173 3.04 34.70 14.86
CA LEU A 173 3.61 35.25 13.63
C LEU A 173 3.21 36.74 13.35
N PRO A 174 1.93 37.14 13.54
CA PRO A 174 1.52 38.52 13.34
C PRO A 174 2.08 39.50 14.41
N VAL A 175 2.51 38.97 15.57
CA VAL A 175 2.98 39.80 16.73
C VAL A 175 4.51 39.89 16.77
N SER A 176 5.19 38.75 16.55
CA SER A 176 6.66 38.67 16.61
C SER A 176 7.20 37.53 15.74
N THR A 177 7.85 37.89 14.66
CA THR A 177 8.54 36.94 13.76
C THR A 177 9.70 36.23 14.46
N LEU A 178 10.35 36.88 15.45
CA LEU A 178 11.44 36.30 16.24
C LEU A 178 10.94 35.14 17.09
N LEU A 179 9.85 35.35 17.86
CA LEU A 179 9.28 34.32 18.72
C LEU A 179 8.67 33.17 17.86
N ALA A 180 7.97 33.51 16.79
CA ALA A 180 7.46 32.50 15.85
C ALA A 180 8.58 31.69 15.26
N GLY A 181 9.70 32.30 14.83
CA GLY A 181 10.89 31.62 14.29
C GLY A 181 11.55 30.69 15.32
N PHE A 182 11.66 31.10 16.58
CA PHE A 182 12.18 30.24 17.66
C PHE A 182 11.29 28.99 17.86
N LEU A 183 9.96 29.18 17.94
CA LEU A 183 9.04 28.03 18.07
C LEU A 183 9.05 27.09 16.87
N LEU A 184 9.12 27.63 15.64
CA LEU A 184 9.25 26.82 14.44
C LEU A 184 10.57 26.02 14.44
N THR A 185 11.67 26.62 14.92
CA THR A 185 12.94 25.91 15.07
C THR A 185 12.82 24.74 16.05
N LEU A 186 12.18 24.97 17.20
CA LEU A 186 11.94 23.93 18.21
C LEU A 186 11.08 22.79 17.62
N GLY A 187 9.98 23.13 16.94
CA GLY A 187 9.13 22.16 16.24
C GLY A 187 9.88 21.37 15.17
N THR A 188 10.73 22.07 14.40
CA THR A 188 11.56 21.44 13.35
C THR A 188 12.59 20.47 13.93
N LEU A 189 13.23 20.82 15.05
CA LEU A 189 14.15 19.92 15.75
C LEU A 189 13.43 18.66 16.26
N GLY A 190 12.25 18.81 16.82
CA GLY A 190 11.39 17.69 17.23
C GLY A 190 11.05 16.79 16.03
N LEU A 191 10.64 17.37 14.91
CA LEU A 191 10.32 16.62 13.70
C LEU A 191 11.55 15.90 13.12
N LYS A 192 12.71 16.56 13.06
CA LYS A 192 13.98 15.93 12.64
C LYS A 192 14.32 14.71 13.51
N LEU A 193 14.11 14.80 14.83
CA LEU A 193 14.33 13.67 15.72
C LEU A 193 13.38 12.50 15.42
N VAL A 194 12.09 12.76 15.18
CA VAL A 194 11.13 11.71 14.75
C VAL A 194 11.58 11.05 13.46
N VAL A 195 11.96 11.83 12.45
CA VAL A 195 12.44 11.30 11.16
C VAL A 195 13.70 10.46 11.34
N LEU A 196 14.67 10.93 12.15
CA LEU A 196 15.89 10.20 12.45
C LEU A 196 15.61 8.86 13.12
N LEU A 197 14.71 8.85 14.14
CA LEU A 197 14.29 7.61 14.82
C LEU A 197 13.63 6.65 13.84
N ALA A 198 12.69 7.15 13.02
CA ALA A 198 12.00 6.34 12.02
C ALA A 198 12.97 5.76 10.98
N ALA A 199 13.93 6.56 10.50
CA ALA A 199 14.93 6.11 9.55
C ALA A 199 15.89 5.06 10.14
N LYS A 200 16.39 5.28 11.36
CA LYS A 200 17.28 4.32 12.02
C LYS A 200 16.58 3.00 12.34
N LEU A 201 15.38 3.05 12.90
CA LEU A 201 14.63 1.86 13.26
C LEU A 201 14.08 1.16 12.01
N GLY A 202 13.61 1.92 11.02
CA GLY A 202 13.09 1.40 9.75
C GLY A 202 14.15 0.77 8.84
N GLY A 203 15.43 1.17 8.99
CA GLY A 203 16.57 0.59 8.26
C GLY A 203 16.98 -0.81 8.72
N LEU A 204 16.47 -1.29 9.85
CA LEU A 204 16.76 -2.65 10.31
C LEU A 204 16.01 -3.68 9.45
N SER A 205 16.70 -4.76 9.07
CA SER A 205 16.15 -5.79 8.16
C SER A 205 14.86 -6.46 8.67
N TRP A 206 14.65 -6.47 9.99
CA TRP A 206 13.47 -7.03 10.65
C TRP A 206 12.44 -5.97 11.09
N ALA A 207 12.65 -4.70 10.71
CA ALA A 207 11.72 -3.60 11.04
C ALA A 207 10.36 -3.76 10.37
N THR A 208 10.33 -4.38 9.20
CA THR A 208 9.12 -4.53 8.40
C THR A 208 9.04 -5.94 7.84
N PHE A 209 7.90 -6.60 8.05
CA PHE A 209 7.57 -7.89 7.46
C PHE A 209 6.47 -7.71 6.42
N TRP A 210 6.59 -8.44 5.32
CA TRP A 210 5.65 -8.46 4.20
C TRP A 210 5.03 -9.86 4.05
N PRO A 211 4.12 -10.27 4.95
CA PRO A 211 3.58 -11.64 4.92
C PRO A 211 2.56 -11.86 3.79
N GLY A 212 2.16 -10.79 3.09
CA GLY A 212 1.11 -10.78 2.09
C GLY A 212 -0.26 -10.39 2.66
N THR A 213 -1.30 -10.44 1.83
CA THR A 213 -2.65 -10.03 2.23
C THR A 213 -3.36 -11.13 3.00
N PRO A 214 -3.85 -10.88 4.23
CA PRO A 214 -4.71 -11.81 4.93
C PRO A 214 -6.07 -11.91 4.23
N ARG A 215 -6.69 -13.06 4.28
CA ARG A 215 -8.08 -13.22 3.86
C ARG A 215 -9.02 -12.60 4.90
N VAL A 216 -10.20 -12.17 4.48
CA VAL A 216 -11.18 -11.52 5.38
C VAL A 216 -11.48 -12.37 6.62
N TRP A 217 -11.62 -13.70 6.48
CA TRP A 217 -11.84 -14.59 7.62
C TRP A 217 -10.64 -14.67 8.58
N GLN A 218 -9.39 -14.50 8.09
CA GLN A 218 -8.20 -14.42 8.94
C GLN A 218 -8.18 -13.14 9.76
N VAL A 219 -8.62 -12.03 9.18
CA VAL A 219 -8.83 -10.76 9.90
C VAL A 219 -9.89 -10.95 10.99
N GLY A 220 -11.04 -11.57 10.65
CA GLY A 220 -12.09 -11.88 11.62
C GLY A 220 -11.59 -12.77 12.77
N LEU A 221 -10.86 -13.84 12.44
CA LEU A 221 -10.26 -14.73 13.45
C LEU A 221 -9.26 -14.00 14.34
N ALA A 222 -8.43 -13.11 13.77
CA ALA A 222 -7.50 -12.30 14.55
C ALA A 222 -8.24 -11.41 15.57
N TYR A 223 -9.36 -10.78 15.19
CA TYR A 223 -10.18 -10.01 16.13
C TYR A 223 -10.83 -10.89 17.20
N ILE A 224 -11.35 -12.04 16.83
CA ILE A 224 -11.88 -13.02 17.80
C ILE A 224 -10.79 -13.35 18.83
N LEU A 225 -9.59 -13.68 18.38
CA LEU A 225 -8.47 -14.01 19.28
C LEU A 225 -8.05 -12.83 20.17
N LEU A 226 -8.08 -11.59 19.66
CA LEU A 226 -7.80 -10.39 20.44
C LEU A 226 -8.86 -10.13 21.52
N LEU A 227 -10.09 -10.61 21.33
CA LEU A 227 -11.19 -10.44 22.28
C LEU A 227 -11.33 -11.59 23.30
N VAL A 228 -10.83 -12.80 22.99
CA VAL A 228 -10.86 -13.97 23.88
C VAL A 228 -10.32 -13.68 25.29
N PRO A 229 -9.20 -12.93 25.51
CA PRO A 229 -8.69 -12.61 26.84
C PRO A 229 -9.68 -11.90 27.76
N PHE A 230 -10.66 -11.19 27.18
CA PHE A 230 -11.68 -10.41 27.91
C PHE A 230 -12.97 -11.20 28.20
N THR A 231 -13.06 -12.45 27.74
CA THR A 231 -14.21 -13.32 28.02
C THR A 231 -14.18 -13.85 29.45
N ARG A 232 -15.37 -14.18 29.99
CA ARG A 232 -15.52 -14.77 31.33
C ARG A 232 -15.32 -16.30 31.36
N THR A 233 -14.69 -16.88 30.33
CA THR A 233 -14.44 -18.32 30.22
C THR A 233 -13.31 -18.78 31.19
N SER A 234 -13.23 -20.07 31.45
CA SER A 234 -12.16 -20.64 32.27
C SER A 234 -10.77 -20.40 31.67
N ARG A 235 -9.74 -20.32 32.50
CA ARG A 235 -8.37 -20.08 32.03
C ARG A 235 -7.93 -21.11 30.99
N TRP A 236 -8.25 -22.39 31.26
CA TRP A 236 -7.91 -23.49 30.34
C TRP A 236 -8.58 -23.35 28.99
N LEU A 237 -9.90 -23.09 28.93
CA LEU A 237 -10.62 -22.90 27.68
C LEU A 237 -10.07 -21.69 26.90
N ARG A 238 -9.79 -20.60 27.59
CA ARG A 238 -9.23 -19.39 27.01
C ARG A 238 -7.86 -19.61 26.37
N THR A 239 -6.93 -20.27 27.09
CA THR A 239 -5.62 -20.60 26.54
C THR A 239 -5.73 -21.57 25.37
N SER A 240 -6.60 -22.58 25.45
CA SER A 240 -6.83 -23.54 24.37
C SER A 240 -7.37 -22.85 23.11
N LEU A 241 -8.35 -21.93 23.24
CA LEU A 241 -8.91 -21.16 22.11
C LEU A 241 -7.84 -20.26 21.46
N ILE A 242 -7.03 -19.57 22.28
CA ILE A 242 -5.94 -18.73 21.77
C ILE A 242 -4.90 -19.60 21.03
N THR A 243 -4.47 -20.69 21.64
CA THR A 243 -3.46 -21.58 21.03
C THR A 243 -3.99 -22.19 19.72
N ALA A 244 -5.19 -22.76 19.73
CA ALA A 244 -5.79 -23.35 18.54
C ALA A 244 -6.02 -22.32 17.44
N GLY A 245 -6.50 -21.13 17.78
CA GLY A 245 -6.71 -20.06 16.84
C GLY A 245 -5.41 -19.49 16.26
N CYS A 246 -4.36 -19.34 17.07
CA CYS A 246 -3.03 -18.96 16.59
C CYS A 246 -2.45 -20.02 15.64
N LEU A 247 -2.57 -21.31 16.00
CA LEU A 247 -2.15 -22.40 15.13
C LEU A 247 -2.94 -22.43 13.82
N ALA A 248 -4.25 -22.17 13.86
CA ALA A 248 -5.09 -22.07 12.67
C ALA A 248 -4.69 -20.87 11.79
N LEU A 249 -4.42 -19.71 12.39
CA LEU A 249 -3.90 -18.55 11.65
C LEU A 249 -2.56 -18.87 10.98
N VAL A 250 -1.58 -19.32 11.72
CA VAL A 250 -0.25 -19.66 11.20
C VAL A 250 -0.36 -20.76 10.14
N GLY A 251 -1.10 -21.84 10.43
CA GLY A 251 -1.33 -22.93 9.49
C GLY A 251 -1.97 -22.47 8.19
N SER A 252 -2.94 -21.56 8.27
CA SER A 252 -3.61 -21.01 7.08
C SER A 252 -2.69 -20.19 6.18
N TRP A 253 -1.62 -19.60 6.71
CA TRP A 253 -0.57 -18.94 5.93
C TRP A 253 0.37 -19.93 5.25
N LEU A 254 0.56 -21.10 5.83
CA LEU A 254 1.39 -22.18 5.27
C LEU A 254 0.66 -22.91 4.12
N ILE A 255 -0.69 -22.93 4.15
CA ILE A 255 -1.48 -23.55 3.09
C ILE A 255 -1.53 -22.57 1.89
N PRO A 256 -0.90 -22.90 0.77
CA PRO A 256 -0.90 -22.04 -0.39
C PRO A 256 -2.34 -21.83 -0.90
N SER A 257 -2.69 -20.60 -1.26
CA SER A 257 -4.05 -20.22 -1.72
C SER A 257 -4.56 -21.07 -2.90
N HIS A 258 -3.66 -21.58 -3.69
CA HIS A 258 -3.94 -22.38 -4.87
C HIS A 258 -4.45 -23.81 -4.56
N ILE A 259 -4.26 -24.32 -3.35
CA ILE A 259 -4.86 -25.61 -2.95
C ILE A 259 -6.38 -25.46 -2.82
N LEU A 260 -6.83 -24.27 -2.46
CA LEU A 260 -8.25 -23.99 -2.17
C LEU A 260 -9.03 -23.48 -3.41
N SER A 261 -8.35 -23.13 -4.50
CA SER A 261 -8.98 -22.66 -5.73
C SER A 261 -8.13 -23.06 -6.93
N PRO A 262 -8.36 -24.25 -7.52
CA PRO A 262 -7.66 -24.66 -8.73
C PRO A 262 -8.05 -23.71 -9.87
N GLN A 263 -7.04 -23.06 -10.48
CA GLN A 263 -7.24 -22.22 -11.65
C GLN A 263 -7.08 -23.06 -12.90
N SER A 264 -8.16 -23.23 -13.65
CA SER A 264 -8.20 -24.02 -14.89
C SER A 264 -8.17 -23.17 -16.16
N HIS A 265 -8.03 -21.84 -16.02
CA HIS A 265 -8.09 -20.89 -17.13
C HIS A 265 -6.95 -19.88 -17.05
N LEU A 266 -6.56 -19.37 -18.21
CA LEU A 266 -5.67 -18.22 -18.31
C LEU A 266 -6.41 -16.95 -17.84
N ARG A 267 -5.77 -16.16 -16.98
CA ARG A 267 -6.24 -14.83 -16.61
C ARG A 267 -5.16 -13.81 -16.87
N VAL A 268 -5.51 -12.79 -17.62
CA VAL A 268 -4.66 -11.62 -17.83
C VAL A 268 -5.32 -10.43 -17.14
N THR A 269 -4.56 -9.77 -16.29
CA THR A 269 -5.01 -8.55 -15.57
C THR A 269 -4.06 -7.42 -15.87
N TYR A 270 -4.57 -6.38 -16.50
CA TYR A 270 -3.85 -5.13 -16.70
C TYR A 270 -4.00 -4.30 -15.43
N LEU A 271 -2.87 -3.86 -14.86
CA LEU A 271 -2.86 -3.08 -13.62
C LEU A 271 -2.88 -1.59 -13.94
N ASP A 272 -3.70 -0.84 -13.20
CA ASP A 272 -3.65 0.63 -13.27
C ASP A 272 -2.40 1.12 -12.53
N VAL A 273 -1.37 1.40 -13.32
CA VAL A 273 -0.07 1.90 -12.85
C VAL A 273 0.12 3.40 -13.18
N GLY A 274 -0.96 4.06 -13.62
CA GLY A 274 -0.88 5.41 -14.18
C GLY A 274 -0.27 5.38 -15.57
N GLN A 275 0.70 6.26 -15.84
CA GLN A 275 1.46 6.22 -17.08
C GLN A 275 2.47 5.09 -17.00
N GLY A 276 2.42 4.13 -17.93
CA GLY A 276 3.29 2.96 -17.95
C GLY A 276 2.52 1.65 -18.15
N ASN A 277 3.23 0.53 -18.20
CA ASN A 277 2.63 -0.79 -18.40
C ASN A 277 2.89 -1.72 -17.21
N SER A 278 1.88 -2.48 -16.82
CA SER A 278 2.04 -3.67 -15.98
C SER A 278 0.87 -4.62 -16.18
N ALA A 279 1.16 -5.88 -16.45
CA ALA A 279 0.14 -6.92 -16.59
C ALA A 279 0.55 -8.20 -15.86
N VAL A 280 -0.38 -8.77 -15.09
CA VAL A 280 -0.19 -10.07 -14.43
C VAL A 280 -0.91 -11.13 -15.23
N VAL A 281 -0.17 -12.18 -15.60
CA VAL A 281 -0.65 -13.35 -16.33
C VAL A 281 -0.66 -14.54 -15.38
N GLU A 282 -1.85 -14.95 -14.96
CA GLU A 282 -2.06 -16.14 -14.15
C GLU A 282 -2.30 -17.34 -15.09
N LEU A 283 -1.36 -18.28 -15.09
CA LEU A 283 -1.37 -19.46 -15.96
C LEU A 283 -2.33 -20.55 -15.42
N PRO A 284 -2.89 -21.43 -16.30
CA PRO A 284 -3.84 -22.46 -15.88
C PRO A 284 -3.32 -23.38 -14.76
N ASP A 285 -2.07 -23.81 -14.83
CA ASP A 285 -1.45 -24.71 -13.86
C ASP A 285 -0.67 -23.98 -12.76
N ARG A 286 -1.28 -22.93 -12.20
CA ARG A 286 -0.76 -22.22 -11.00
C ARG A 286 0.60 -21.56 -11.21
N GLY A 287 0.90 -21.14 -12.42
CA GLY A 287 2.01 -20.26 -12.71
C GLY A 287 1.58 -18.81 -12.74
N ALA A 288 2.54 -17.93 -12.63
CA ALA A 288 2.32 -16.52 -12.85
C ALA A 288 3.49 -15.89 -13.59
N MET A 289 3.16 -15.02 -14.53
CA MET A 289 4.13 -14.15 -15.19
C MET A 289 3.74 -12.70 -14.92
N LEU A 290 4.72 -11.84 -14.83
CA LEU A 290 4.53 -10.39 -14.75
C LEU A 290 5.14 -9.78 -16.00
N ILE A 291 4.37 -8.99 -16.74
CA ILE A 291 4.82 -8.26 -17.92
C ILE A 291 4.84 -6.79 -17.56
N ASP A 292 6.02 -6.21 -17.53
CA ASP A 292 6.35 -4.88 -17.02
C ASP A 292 5.91 -4.64 -15.57
N GLY A 293 6.40 -3.60 -14.96
CA GLY A 293 6.17 -3.29 -13.55
C GLY A 293 5.64 -1.89 -13.28
N GLY A 294 5.43 -1.10 -14.33
CA GLY A 294 5.09 0.31 -14.17
C GLY A 294 6.20 1.13 -13.52
N GLY A 295 5.93 2.38 -13.29
CA GLY A 295 6.84 3.30 -12.61
C GLY A 295 6.67 4.74 -13.05
N PHE A 296 7.49 5.65 -12.50
CA PHE A 296 7.49 7.06 -12.87
C PHE A 296 8.91 7.56 -13.07
N TYR A 297 9.08 8.54 -13.95
CA TYR A 297 10.36 9.21 -14.21
C TYR A 297 10.90 10.01 -13.01
N GLY A 298 10.05 10.29 -12.02
CA GLY A 298 10.42 11.02 -10.80
C GLY A 298 9.46 10.74 -9.66
N GLY A 299 9.79 11.26 -8.48
CA GLY A 299 8.94 11.10 -7.30
C GLY A 299 9.29 9.91 -6.41
N SER A 300 8.65 9.85 -5.24
CA SER A 300 8.89 8.83 -4.22
C SER A 300 7.86 7.68 -4.26
N PHE A 301 6.90 7.71 -5.20
CA PHE A 301 5.86 6.69 -5.28
C PHE A 301 6.39 5.45 -6.00
N ASP A 302 6.46 4.33 -5.28
CA ASP A 302 6.90 3.04 -5.81
C ASP A 302 5.68 2.23 -6.27
N VAL A 303 5.49 2.14 -7.59
CA VAL A 303 4.38 1.38 -8.23
C VAL A 303 4.45 -0.10 -7.86
N GLY A 304 5.65 -0.66 -7.78
CA GLY A 304 5.86 -2.04 -7.36
C GLY A 304 5.33 -2.29 -5.95
N GLN A 305 5.60 -1.37 -5.02
CA GLN A 305 5.16 -1.46 -3.63
C GLN A 305 3.65 -1.21 -3.46
N HIS A 306 3.09 -0.25 -4.20
CA HIS A 306 1.73 0.24 -3.93
C HIS A 306 0.66 -0.33 -4.88
N VAL A 307 1.05 -0.90 -6.03
CA VAL A 307 0.12 -1.45 -7.02
C VAL A 307 0.42 -2.92 -7.31
N VAL A 308 1.62 -3.23 -7.81
CA VAL A 308 1.94 -4.57 -8.33
C VAL A 308 1.99 -5.61 -7.20
N ALA A 309 2.79 -5.38 -6.16
CA ALA A 309 2.93 -6.34 -5.07
C ALA A 309 1.62 -6.57 -4.29
N PRO A 310 0.83 -5.53 -3.94
CA PRO A 310 -0.50 -5.71 -3.37
C PRO A 310 -1.42 -6.60 -4.21
N TYR A 311 -1.45 -6.41 -5.52
CA TYR A 311 -2.23 -7.28 -6.39
C TYR A 311 -1.75 -8.72 -6.34
N LEU A 312 -0.43 -8.96 -6.48
CA LEU A 312 0.17 -10.29 -6.39
C LEU A 312 -0.16 -10.99 -5.06
N TRP A 313 -0.03 -10.28 -3.93
CA TRP A 313 -0.37 -10.81 -2.61
C TRP A 313 -1.86 -11.09 -2.46
N HIS A 314 -2.73 -10.19 -2.95
CA HIS A 314 -4.17 -10.39 -2.90
C HIS A 314 -4.59 -11.63 -3.71
N ARG A 315 -3.96 -11.86 -4.85
CA ARG A 315 -4.16 -13.08 -5.67
C ARG A 315 -3.50 -14.32 -5.06
N GLY A 316 -2.72 -14.17 -3.99
CA GLY A 316 -1.96 -15.27 -3.38
C GLY A 316 -0.78 -15.75 -4.22
N ILE A 317 -0.33 -14.94 -5.17
CA ILE A 317 0.86 -15.19 -5.98
C ILE A 317 2.08 -14.91 -5.12
N ARG A 318 2.84 -15.94 -4.81
CA ARG A 318 4.03 -15.83 -3.93
C ARG A 318 5.34 -16.00 -4.69
N ARG A 319 5.30 -16.37 -5.95
CA ARG A 319 6.47 -16.53 -6.84
C ARG A 319 6.04 -16.24 -8.27
N LEU A 320 7.00 -15.84 -9.09
CA LEU A 320 6.82 -15.59 -10.51
C LEU A 320 7.65 -16.57 -11.32
N ASP A 321 7.03 -17.25 -12.27
CA ASP A 321 7.73 -18.17 -13.18
C ASP A 321 8.56 -17.36 -14.18
N ALA A 322 8.06 -16.22 -14.64
CA ALA A 322 8.81 -15.26 -15.45
C ALA A 322 8.39 -13.82 -15.12
N VAL A 323 9.34 -12.93 -15.19
CA VAL A 323 9.11 -11.48 -15.29
C VAL A 323 9.62 -11.07 -16.66
N VAL A 324 8.75 -10.47 -17.44
CA VAL A 324 9.04 -9.99 -18.79
C VAL A 324 9.14 -8.46 -18.72
N LEU A 325 10.28 -7.92 -19.05
CA LEU A 325 10.45 -6.49 -19.25
C LEU A 325 10.44 -6.20 -20.75
N SER A 326 9.49 -5.39 -21.19
CA SER A 326 9.42 -4.99 -22.60
C SER A 326 10.68 -4.19 -22.98
N HIS A 327 11.01 -3.15 -22.26
CA HIS A 327 12.22 -2.33 -22.46
C HIS A 327 12.58 -1.54 -21.19
N ALA A 328 13.78 -0.95 -21.16
CA ALA A 328 14.34 -0.37 -19.95
C ALA A 328 13.97 1.11 -19.74
N HIS A 329 12.70 1.49 -19.93
CA HIS A 329 12.20 2.81 -19.50
C HIS A 329 11.60 2.75 -18.09
N PRO A 330 11.72 3.84 -17.29
CA PRO A 330 11.28 3.89 -15.91
C PRO A 330 9.82 3.50 -15.67
N ASP A 331 8.92 3.85 -16.58
CA ASP A 331 7.49 3.54 -16.55
C ASP A 331 7.16 2.08 -16.88
N HIS A 332 8.18 1.24 -17.16
CA HIS A 332 8.08 -0.20 -17.34
C HIS A 332 8.84 -0.98 -16.27
N PHE A 333 10.05 -0.51 -15.84
CA PHE A 333 10.90 -1.34 -14.97
C PHE A 333 10.95 -0.91 -13.50
N LYS A 334 10.67 0.35 -13.13
CA LYS A 334 10.93 0.82 -11.75
C LYS A 334 10.18 0.01 -10.69
N GLY A 335 8.92 -0.33 -10.95
CA GLY A 335 8.15 -1.17 -10.04
C GLY A 335 8.71 -2.59 -9.89
N LEU A 336 9.47 -3.10 -10.87
CA LEU A 336 10.11 -4.41 -10.79
C LEU A 336 11.19 -4.48 -9.72
N SER A 337 11.77 -3.35 -9.31
CA SER A 337 12.78 -3.30 -8.24
C SER A 337 12.21 -3.76 -6.90
N PHE A 338 10.98 -3.36 -6.56
CA PHE A 338 10.28 -3.84 -5.37
C PHE A 338 9.89 -5.32 -5.50
N VAL A 339 9.36 -5.71 -6.66
CA VAL A 339 8.98 -7.10 -6.95
C VAL A 339 10.20 -8.03 -6.84
N ALA A 340 11.32 -7.67 -7.45
CA ALA A 340 12.56 -8.44 -7.39
C ALA A 340 13.11 -8.60 -5.96
N ARG A 341 12.82 -7.62 -5.09
CA ARG A 341 13.21 -7.69 -3.66
C ARG A 341 12.36 -8.68 -2.87
N HIS A 342 11.05 -8.72 -3.11
CA HIS A 342 10.09 -9.39 -2.24
C HIS A 342 9.52 -10.69 -2.79
N PHE A 343 9.66 -10.97 -4.08
CA PHE A 343 9.16 -12.19 -4.71
C PHE A 343 10.30 -13.04 -5.26
N PRO A 344 10.26 -14.37 -5.10
CA PRO A 344 11.07 -15.29 -5.86
C PRO A 344 10.68 -15.22 -7.34
N ILE A 345 11.67 -14.97 -8.19
CA ILE A 345 11.53 -14.92 -9.64
C ILE A 345 12.41 -16.04 -10.22
N LYS A 346 11.84 -16.87 -11.12
CA LYS A 346 12.58 -17.96 -11.75
C LYS A 346 13.37 -17.47 -12.96
N GLN A 347 12.74 -16.67 -13.82
CA GLN A 347 13.34 -16.10 -15.02
C GLN A 347 13.02 -14.64 -15.16
N PHE A 348 13.95 -13.85 -15.66
CA PHE A 348 13.76 -12.46 -16.03
C PHE A 348 14.12 -12.29 -17.51
N TRP A 349 13.15 -11.85 -18.31
CA TRP A 349 13.30 -11.67 -19.75
C TRP A 349 13.45 -10.20 -20.05
N THR A 350 14.48 -9.82 -20.80
CA THR A 350 14.73 -8.43 -21.17
C THR A 350 15.44 -8.37 -22.53
N PRO A 351 15.07 -7.45 -23.42
CA PRO A 351 15.69 -7.34 -24.74
C PRO A 351 17.12 -6.77 -24.65
N HIS A 352 17.42 -6.02 -23.60
CA HIS A 352 18.69 -5.33 -23.43
C HIS A 352 18.97 -5.06 -21.96
N VAL A 353 20.27 -5.16 -21.58
CA VAL A 353 20.76 -4.76 -20.26
C VAL A 353 21.44 -3.41 -20.39
N SER A 354 20.72 -2.34 -20.04
CA SER A 354 21.29 -0.99 -19.97
C SER A 354 22.19 -0.86 -18.75
N LYS A 355 23.42 -0.41 -18.97
CA LYS A 355 24.37 -0.06 -17.88
C LYS A 355 24.32 1.42 -17.51
N TYR A 356 23.50 2.20 -18.21
CA TYR A 356 23.53 3.66 -18.12
C TYR A 356 22.48 4.23 -17.16
N ASP A 357 21.42 3.49 -16.85
CA ASP A 357 20.44 3.86 -15.84
C ASP A 357 20.82 3.20 -14.50
N PRO A 358 21.15 3.98 -13.45
CA PRO A 358 21.55 3.45 -12.14
C PRO A 358 20.47 2.58 -11.48
N ASP A 359 19.17 2.94 -11.63
CA ASP A 359 18.06 2.21 -11.02
C ASP A 359 17.90 0.84 -11.73
N PHE A 360 18.08 0.83 -13.05
CA PHE A 360 18.04 -0.41 -13.83
C PHE A 360 19.24 -1.32 -13.52
N ALA A 361 20.44 -0.73 -13.40
CA ALA A 361 21.63 -1.48 -13.00
C ALA A 361 21.47 -2.10 -11.60
N ASP A 362 20.86 -1.39 -10.63
CA ASP A 362 20.54 -1.93 -9.31
C ASP A 362 19.55 -3.11 -9.40
N LEU A 363 18.51 -3.01 -10.23
CA LEU A 363 17.57 -4.13 -10.49
C LEU A 363 18.33 -5.37 -11.01
N ILE A 364 19.17 -5.23 -12.03
CA ILE A 364 19.93 -6.35 -12.61
C ILE A 364 20.89 -6.96 -11.59
N ASN A 365 21.58 -6.12 -10.80
CA ASN A 365 22.47 -6.59 -9.73
C ASN A 365 21.71 -7.39 -8.66
N ARG A 366 20.51 -6.98 -8.28
CA ARG A 366 19.65 -7.71 -7.34
C ARG A 366 19.21 -9.06 -7.89
N LEU A 367 18.82 -9.10 -9.17
CA LEU A 367 18.44 -10.35 -9.84
C LEU A 367 19.62 -11.32 -9.87
N ALA A 368 20.82 -10.82 -10.18
CA ALA A 368 22.06 -11.62 -10.17
C ALA A 368 22.39 -12.16 -8.76
N GLN A 369 22.29 -11.31 -7.71
CA GLN A 369 22.48 -11.75 -6.32
C GLN A 369 21.51 -12.86 -5.91
N LYS A 370 20.28 -12.84 -6.41
CA LYS A 370 19.28 -13.88 -6.19
C LYS A 370 19.40 -15.07 -7.14
N LYS A 371 20.40 -15.08 -8.02
CA LYS A 371 20.63 -16.12 -9.01
C LYS A 371 19.45 -16.33 -9.95
N VAL A 372 18.73 -15.24 -10.28
CA VAL A 372 17.64 -15.27 -11.27
C VAL A 372 18.26 -15.41 -12.64
N VAL A 373 17.70 -16.32 -13.45
CA VAL A 373 18.14 -16.53 -14.83
C VAL A 373 17.64 -15.36 -15.68
N CYS A 374 18.54 -14.51 -16.14
CA CYS A 374 18.24 -13.42 -17.08
C CYS A 374 18.41 -13.92 -18.51
N LEU A 375 17.37 -13.77 -19.33
CA LEU A 375 17.33 -14.24 -20.73
C LEU A 375 17.09 -13.05 -21.65
N GLY A 376 17.93 -12.95 -22.68
CA GLY A 376 17.76 -12.03 -23.80
C GLY A 376 17.09 -12.71 -25.01
N PRO A 377 16.87 -11.97 -26.12
CA PRO A 377 16.25 -12.51 -27.32
C PRO A 377 16.98 -13.73 -27.91
N GLN A 378 18.29 -13.82 -27.69
CA GLN A 378 19.12 -14.92 -28.19
C GLN A 378 18.92 -16.23 -27.42
N GLU A 379 18.63 -16.13 -26.11
CA GLU A 379 18.42 -17.28 -25.23
C GLU A 379 16.94 -17.68 -25.15
N LEU A 380 16.03 -16.78 -25.54
CA LEU A 380 14.59 -17.02 -25.52
C LEU A 380 14.15 -17.80 -26.74
N PRO A 381 13.49 -18.97 -26.58
CA PRO A 381 12.85 -19.64 -27.71
C PRO A 381 11.80 -18.73 -28.37
N THR A 382 11.81 -18.67 -29.71
CA THR A 382 10.79 -17.88 -30.46
C THR A 382 9.37 -18.31 -30.12
N ARG A 383 9.19 -19.63 -29.81
CA ARG A 383 7.91 -20.19 -29.39
C ARG A 383 8.14 -21.27 -28.33
N GLN A 384 7.42 -21.17 -27.23
CA GLN A 384 7.47 -22.15 -26.14
C GLN A 384 6.10 -22.35 -25.51
N ASN A 385 5.90 -23.47 -24.86
CA ASN A 385 4.69 -23.75 -24.08
C ASN A 385 5.03 -23.64 -22.59
N ILE A 386 4.35 -22.75 -21.91
CA ILE A 386 4.47 -22.58 -20.45
C ILE A 386 3.11 -22.92 -19.83
N LYS A 387 3.03 -24.09 -19.21
CA LYS A 387 1.80 -24.54 -18.52
C LYS A 387 0.53 -24.46 -19.38
N GLY A 388 0.61 -24.91 -20.60
CA GLY A 388 -0.51 -24.91 -21.55
C GLY A 388 -0.71 -23.62 -22.32
N VAL A 389 0.02 -22.55 -21.98
CA VAL A 389 0.00 -21.28 -22.72
C VAL A 389 1.16 -21.24 -23.70
N VAL A 390 0.87 -21.00 -24.96
CA VAL A 390 1.87 -20.79 -25.99
C VAL A 390 2.37 -19.36 -25.91
N VAL A 391 3.65 -19.20 -25.66
CA VAL A 391 4.34 -17.90 -25.60
C VAL A 391 5.19 -17.77 -26.85
N GLN A 392 4.97 -16.71 -27.62
CA GLN A 392 5.74 -16.38 -28.82
C GLN A 392 6.42 -15.02 -28.64
N ILE A 393 7.71 -14.97 -28.98
CA ILE A 393 8.47 -13.74 -29.08
C ILE A 393 8.48 -13.30 -30.55
N LEU A 394 7.81 -12.19 -30.83
CA LEU A 394 7.69 -11.66 -32.19
C LEU A 394 8.79 -10.65 -32.51
N HIS A 395 9.35 -10.01 -31.49
CA HIS A 395 10.42 -9.02 -31.62
C HIS A 395 11.17 -8.88 -30.28
N PRO A 396 12.49 -8.58 -30.26
CA PRO A 396 13.44 -8.64 -31.39
C PRO A 396 13.65 -10.07 -31.90
N PRO A 397 14.12 -10.24 -33.15
CA PRO A 397 14.48 -11.57 -33.65
C PRO A 397 15.71 -12.13 -32.90
N PRO A 398 15.92 -13.48 -32.88
CA PRO A 398 16.99 -14.10 -32.09
C PRO A 398 18.42 -13.68 -32.50
N ASP A 399 18.61 -13.28 -33.78
CA ASP A 399 19.89 -12.76 -34.27
C ASP A 399 20.11 -11.28 -34.00
N PHE A 400 19.20 -10.66 -33.26
CA PHE A 400 19.32 -9.25 -32.90
C PHE A 400 20.46 -9.03 -31.89
N HIS A 401 21.38 -8.15 -32.24
CA HIS A 401 22.44 -7.70 -31.36
C HIS A 401 22.28 -6.22 -31.07
N PRO A 402 21.98 -5.82 -29.82
CA PRO A 402 21.96 -4.42 -29.45
C PRO A 402 23.36 -3.83 -29.65
N GLY A 403 23.45 -2.71 -30.33
CA GLY A 403 24.72 -2.01 -30.59
C GLY A 403 25.39 -1.55 -29.30
N HIS A 404 26.69 -1.25 -29.35
CA HIS A 404 27.49 -0.75 -28.20
C HIS A 404 27.21 0.72 -27.83
N LYS A 405 26.40 1.44 -28.62
CA LYS A 405 26.04 2.84 -28.34
C LYS A 405 24.94 2.92 -27.32
N ILE A 406 24.93 4.04 -26.56
CA ILE A 406 23.80 4.39 -25.69
C ILE A 406 22.58 4.60 -26.60
N PRO A 407 21.52 3.82 -26.46
CA PRO A 407 20.35 3.98 -27.30
C PRO A 407 19.61 5.27 -26.91
N THR A 408 19.06 5.94 -27.90
CA THR A 408 18.09 7.02 -27.70
C THR A 408 16.79 6.44 -27.13
N ASN A 409 15.91 7.30 -26.57
CA ASN A 409 14.60 6.85 -26.08
C ASN A 409 13.80 6.11 -27.16
N ARG A 410 13.81 6.60 -28.39
CA ARG A 410 13.16 5.95 -29.54
C ARG A 410 13.76 4.58 -29.86
N GLU A 411 15.08 4.45 -29.80
CA GLU A 411 15.76 3.18 -29.99
C GLU A 411 15.40 2.19 -28.86
N LEU A 412 15.33 2.67 -27.60
CA LEU A 412 14.88 1.86 -26.48
C LEU A 412 13.44 1.36 -26.66
N ASN A 413 12.51 2.22 -27.11
CA ASN A 413 11.14 1.83 -27.45
C ASN A 413 11.13 0.70 -28.50
N ASN A 414 11.90 0.90 -29.58
CA ASN A 414 11.99 -0.04 -30.69
C ASN A 414 12.79 -1.31 -30.36
N LEU A 415 13.41 -1.41 -29.18
CA LEU A 415 13.97 -2.63 -28.63
C LEU A 415 12.94 -3.47 -27.87
N SER A 416 11.72 -3.00 -27.66
CA SER A 416 10.70 -3.69 -26.87
C SER A 416 10.55 -5.15 -27.23
N LEU A 417 10.53 -6.00 -26.19
CA LEU A 417 10.21 -7.43 -26.32
C LEU A 417 8.71 -7.57 -26.60
N VAL A 418 8.36 -7.90 -27.82
CA VAL A 418 6.97 -8.11 -28.24
C VAL A 418 6.58 -9.55 -27.98
N VAL A 419 5.64 -9.73 -27.06
CA VAL A 419 5.21 -11.05 -26.60
C VAL A 419 3.76 -11.31 -26.98
N ARG A 420 3.50 -12.44 -27.65
CA ARG A 420 2.16 -12.96 -27.88
C ARG A 420 1.93 -14.17 -26.98
N LEU A 421 0.80 -14.17 -26.27
CA LEU A 421 0.31 -15.30 -25.50
C LEU A 421 -0.90 -15.89 -26.20
N SER A 422 -0.96 -17.21 -26.35
CA SER A 422 -2.13 -17.89 -26.89
C SER A 422 -2.53 -19.05 -25.98
N TYR A 423 -3.82 -19.12 -25.66
CA TYR A 423 -4.40 -20.20 -24.87
C TYR A 423 -5.75 -20.58 -25.42
N LYS A 424 -5.88 -21.84 -25.88
CA LYS A 424 -7.04 -22.29 -26.64
C LYS A 424 -7.25 -21.39 -27.86
N GLU A 425 -8.41 -20.77 -27.98
CA GLU A 425 -8.79 -19.90 -29.09
C GLU A 425 -8.56 -18.40 -28.81
N VAL A 426 -7.98 -18.05 -27.66
CA VAL A 426 -7.80 -16.64 -27.27
C VAL A 426 -6.32 -16.27 -27.26
N SER A 427 -6.00 -15.12 -27.84
CA SER A 427 -4.64 -14.59 -27.92
C SER A 427 -4.54 -13.15 -27.40
N PHE A 428 -3.39 -12.86 -26.80
CA PHE A 428 -3.04 -11.56 -26.21
C PHE A 428 -1.72 -11.09 -26.81
N LEU A 429 -1.63 -9.80 -27.13
CA LEU A 429 -0.39 -9.17 -27.57
C LEU A 429 0.07 -8.10 -26.58
N PHE A 430 1.34 -8.18 -26.20
CA PHE A 430 2.07 -7.21 -25.38
C PHE A 430 3.21 -6.64 -26.21
N PRO A 431 2.99 -5.50 -26.90
CA PRO A 431 3.96 -4.97 -27.85
C PRO A 431 5.05 -4.11 -27.18
N GLY A 432 4.90 -3.75 -25.89
CA GLY A 432 5.70 -2.69 -25.29
C GLY A 432 5.47 -1.36 -26.00
N ASP A 433 6.53 -0.59 -26.18
CA ASP A 433 6.46 0.76 -26.74
C ASP A 433 6.99 0.86 -28.18
N ILE A 434 6.86 -0.25 -28.95
CA ILE A 434 7.29 -0.24 -30.35
C ILE A 434 6.66 0.91 -31.14
N GLU A 435 7.45 1.50 -32.01
CA GLU A 435 7.00 2.54 -32.93
C GLU A 435 6.82 2.02 -34.36
N LYS A 436 6.37 2.88 -35.27
CA LYS A 436 5.99 2.52 -36.65
C LYS A 436 7.02 1.68 -37.40
N GLU A 437 8.31 1.87 -37.15
CA GLU A 437 9.36 1.10 -37.82
C GLU A 437 9.29 -0.38 -37.49
N VAL A 438 9.09 -0.71 -36.21
CA VAL A 438 8.97 -2.10 -35.78
C VAL A 438 7.62 -2.67 -36.18
N GLU A 439 6.55 -1.87 -36.05
CA GLU A 439 5.21 -2.25 -36.51
C GLU A 439 5.20 -2.65 -37.98
N TYR A 440 5.85 -1.87 -38.88
CA TYR A 440 5.96 -2.19 -40.29
C TYR A 440 6.77 -3.45 -40.55
N ARG A 441 7.83 -3.71 -39.76
CA ARG A 441 8.59 -4.94 -39.86
C ARG A 441 7.74 -6.17 -39.50
N LEU A 442 6.99 -6.07 -38.41
CA LEU A 442 6.08 -7.12 -37.96
C LEU A 442 4.96 -7.36 -38.98
N ALA A 443 4.34 -6.29 -39.51
CA ALA A 443 3.27 -6.37 -40.48
C ALA A 443 3.71 -6.92 -41.89
N ASN A 444 5.00 -7.09 -42.11
CA ASN A 444 5.53 -7.76 -43.28
C ASN A 444 5.71 -9.29 -43.08
N GLN A 445 5.50 -9.78 -41.84
CA GLN A 445 5.58 -11.21 -41.56
C GLN A 445 4.19 -11.85 -41.70
N PRO A 446 4.12 -13.11 -42.10
CA PRO A 446 2.84 -13.82 -42.14
C PRO A 446 2.28 -13.95 -40.71
N LEU A 447 1.11 -13.40 -40.47
CA LEU A 447 0.32 -13.64 -39.27
C LEU A 447 -0.70 -14.73 -39.56
N HIS A 448 -0.59 -15.86 -38.88
CA HIS A 448 -1.47 -16.97 -39.12
C HIS A 448 -2.85 -16.84 -38.44
N GLU A 449 -2.94 -16.01 -37.42
CA GLU A 449 -4.17 -15.84 -36.64
C GLU A 449 -4.29 -14.41 -36.08
N PRO A 450 -5.49 -13.79 -36.10
CA PRO A 450 -5.75 -12.51 -35.46
C PRO A 450 -5.41 -12.52 -33.97
N VAL A 451 -5.29 -11.33 -33.37
CA VAL A 451 -5.06 -11.17 -31.94
C VAL A 451 -6.37 -10.71 -31.30
N ASP A 452 -6.86 -11.42 -30.28
CA ASP A 452 -8.11 -11.04 -29.63
C ASP A 452 -7.97 -9.80 -28.76
N VAL A 453 -6.91 -9.73 -27.96
CA VAL A 453 -6.66 -8.61 -27.05
C VAL A 453 -5.27 -8.03 -27.26
N MET A 454 -5.18 -6.77 -27.56
CA MET A 454 -3.92 -6.03 -27.72
C MET A 454 -3.77 -4.98 -26.61
N LEU A 455 -2.65 -5.00 -25.88
CA LEU A 455 -2.20 -3.82 -25.17
C LEU A 455 -1.72 -2.81 -26.22
N VAL A 456 -2.23 -1.59 -26.16
CA VAL A 456 -1.91 -0.58 -27.19
C VAL A 456 -0.45 -0.14 -27.03
N PRO A 457 0.37 -0.20 -28.11
CA PRO A 457 1.78 0.15 -28.03
C PRO A 457 1.97 1.61 -27.62
N HIS A 458 3.01 1.84 -26.80
CA HIS A 458 3.46 3.17 -26.40
C HIS A 458 2.33 4.04 -25.86
N HIS A 459 1.48 3.44 -25.01
CA HIS A 459 0.35 4.09 -24.34
C HIS A 459 -0.64 4.83 -25.27
N GLY A 460 -0.69 4.44 -26.56
CA GLY A 460 -1.50 5.09 -27.57
C GLY A 460 -0.84 6.30 -28.24
N SER A 461 0.49 6.44 -28.14
CA SER A 461 1.25 7.52 -28.77
C SER A 461 1.01 7.61 -30.29
N ARG A 462 1.03 8.84 -30.82
CA ARG A 462 0.93 9.12 -32.27
C ARG A 462 2.08 8.49 -33.08
N THR A 463 3.17 8.08 -32.44
CA THR A 463 4.30 7.40 -33.08
C THR A 463 4.06 5.93 -33.31
N SER A 464 2.99 5.38 -32.76
CA SER A 464 2.64 3.95 -32.78
C SER A 464 1.23 3.69 -33.31
N SER A 465 0.77 2.44 -33.30
CA SER A 465 -0.57 2.01 -33.71
C SER A 465 -0.90 2.38 -35.16
N SER A 466 0.05 2.13 -36.09
CA SER A 466 -0.14 2.38 -37.52
C SER A 466 -1.29 1.55 -38.11
N LEU A 467 -2.04 2.12 -39.06
CA LEU A 467 -3.14 1.39 -39.72
C LEU A 467 -2.70 0.07 -40.32
N ARG A 468 -1.47 -0.01 -40.88
CA ARG A 468 -0.92 -1.25 -41.40
C ARG A 468 -0.76 -2.32 -40.33
N PHE A 469 -0.28 -1.95 -39.15
CA PHE A 469 -0.14 -2.85 -38.00
C PHE A 469 -1.49 -3.31 -37.48
N LEU A 470 -2.45 -2.39 -37.35
CA LEU A 470 -3.81 -2.72 -36.92
C LEU A 470 -4.54 -3.64 -37.91
N HIS A 471 -4.40 -3.42 -39.22
CA HIS A 471 -4.95 -4.31 -40.25
C HIS A 471 -4.29 -5.67 -40.24
N TRP A 472 -3.01 -5.76 -39.92
CA TRP A 472 -2.30 -7.03 -39.78
C TRP A 472 -2.73 -7.82 -38.57
N LEU A 473 -2.93 -7.15 -37.38
CA LEU A 473 -3.30 -7.79 -36.13
C LEU A 473 -4.80 -8.10 -36.03
N GLN A 474 -5.65 -7.25 -36.56
CA GLN A 474 -7.11 -7.28 -36.44
C GLN A 474 -7.59 -7.49 -34.99
N PRO A 475 -7.15 -6.67 -33.99
CA PRO A 475 -7.50 -6.88 -32.60
C PRO A 475 -9.00 -6.67 -32.37
N ARG A 476 -9.62 -7.56 -31.58
CA ARG A 476 -11.03 -7.41 -31.16
C ARG A 476 -11.16 -6.42 -30.00
N ILE A 477 -10.19 -6.40 -29.12
CA ILE A 477 -10.13 -5.53 -27.93
C ILE A 477 -8.77 -4.84 -27.89
N ALA A 478 -8.77 -3.53 -27.69
CA ALA A 478 -7.58 -2.73 -27.45
C ALA A 478 -7.61 -2.18 -26.02
N VAL A 479 -6.57 -2.46 -25.24
CA VAL A 479 -6.41 -1.98 -23.86
C VAL A 479 -5.41 -0.85 -23.85
N PHE A 480 -5.81 0.31 -23.34
CA PHE A 480 -4.94 1.47 -23.16
C PHE A 480 -4.46 1.53 -21.70
N SER A 481 -3.17 1.53 -21.49
CA SER A 481 -2.53 1.76 -20.20
C SER A 481 -1.95 3.16 -20.17
N VAL A 482 -2.71 4.11 -19.64
CA VAL A 482 -2.42 5.55 -19.74
C VAL A 482 -2.84 6.25 -18.45
N GLY A 483 -2.01 7.21 -18.00
CA GLY A 483 -2.30 8.01 -16.81
C GLY A 483 -3.40 9.03 -17.04
N PHE A 484 -4.04 9.45 -15.93
CA PHE A 484 -4.96 10.59 -15.94
C PHE A 484 -4.18 11.87 -16.33
N ASP A 485 -4.79 12.74 -17.13
CA ASP A 485 -4.15 13.96 -17.68
C ASP A 485 -2.83 13.69 -18.43
N ASN A 486 -2.83 12.66 -19.27
CA ASN A 486 -1.65 12.32 -20.07
C ASN A 486 -1.20 13.48 -20.97
N PRO A 487 -0.01 14.09 -20.75
CA PRO A 487 0.45 15.25 -21.53
C PRO A 487 0.96 14.88 -22.92
N PHE A 488 1.05 13.58 -23.24
CA PHE A 488 1.65 13.09 -24.50
C PHE A 488 0.60 12.76 -25.57
N HIS A 489 -0.70 12.88 -25.27
CA HIS A 489 -1.79 12.48 -26.18
C HIS A 489 -2.95 13.46 -26.15
#